data_2a65bf383692da2230bc38818227dfa1
#
_entry.id   2a65bf383692da2230bc38818227dfa1
#
_cell.length_a   1.000
_cell.length_b   1.000
_cell.length_c   1.000
_cell.angle_alpha   90.00
_cell.angle_beta   90.00
_cell.angle_gamma   90.00
#
_symmetry.space_group_name_H-M   'P 1'
#
loop_
_entity.id
_entity.type
_entity.pdbx_description
1 polymer ?
#
loop_
_entity_poly.entity_id
_entity_poly.type
_entity_poly.pdbx_seq_one_letter_code
_entity_poly.pdbx_strand_id
1 'polypeptide(L)'
;MIKPLLLITLFLWISFSHASDRPTIVLSSLNWAPYIGQDMPEKGYVYEIVKEAFARSGANVDVLFFPWARALHVARHGHVDGLFPEYYDKARETEFVFSDPFPGGPVGFYKRRDRDIKFSIDPRTNLTKALRDLKEYRFGVVRGYINTKEFDDADYLKKEESISDNVNLKRLYKDRVQLIFIDKYVAQYIIATRYPWYSLELEFMSPALEVKELYIVFSKKAEDYQKKLALFNEGLKIIKDDGTMEELMSKHGF
;
A
#
# COMPACT_ATOMS: atom_id res chain seq x y z
N MET A 1 85.78 -8.52 1.31
CA MET A 1 84.62 -8.63 0.38
C MET A 1 83.37 -8.68 1.20
N ILE A 2 82.68 -7.54 1.30
CA ILE A 2 81.45 -7.37 2.09
C ILE A 2 80.25 -7.40 1.10
N LYS A 3 79.34 -8.38 1.24
CA LYS A 3 78.13 -8.52 0.42
C LYS A 3 77.03 -7.59 1.00
N PRO A 4 76.39 -6.77 0.20
CA PRO A 4 75.27 -5.98 0.70
C PRO A 4 73.98 -6.85 0.85
N LEU A 5 73.37 -6.78 2.02
CA LEU A 5 72.06 -7.37 2.35
C LEU A 5 70.94 -6.47 1.79
N LEU A 6 70.22 -6.96 0.79
CA LEU A 6 69.08 -6.23 0.18
C LEU A 6 67.85 -6.45 1.06
N LEU A 7 67.43 -5.39 1.79
CA LEU A 7 66.22 -5.39 2.58
C LEU A 7 65.03 -5.08 1.65
N ILE A 8 64.21 -6.09 1.33
CA ILE A 8 62.96 -5.91 0.59
C ILE A 8 61.88 -5.55 1.60
N THR A 9 61.52 -4.29 1.65
CA THR A 9 60.34 -3.79 2.42
C THR A 9 59.09 -4.10 1.64
N LEU A 10 58.33 -5.09 2.11
CA LEU A 10 57.00 -5.44 1.58
C LEU A 10 55.95 -4.43 2.10
N PHE A 11 55.54 -3.51 1.23
CA PHE A 11 54.42 -2.60 1.53
C PHE A 11 53.09 -3.38 1.42
N LEU A 12 52.54 -3.80 2.56
CA LEU A 12 51.14 -4.29 2.61
C LEU A 12 50.21 -3.09 2.40
N TRP A 13 49.59 -3.01 1.23
CA TRP A 13 48.46 -2.15 0.99
C TRP A 13 47.24 -2.76 1.70
N ILE A 14 46.90 -2.24 2.89
CA ILE A 14 45.64 -2.55 3.55
C ILE A 14 44.57 -1.70 2.85
N SER A 15 43.88 -2.32 1.90
CA SER A 15 42.64 -1.73 1.34
C SER A 15 41.59 -1.68 2.45
N PHE A 16 41.39 -0.51 3.06
CA PHE A 16 40.21 -0.23 3.87
C PHE A 16 39.01 -0.29 2.94
N SER A 17 38.33 -1.44 2.88
CA SER A 17 37.00 -1.53 2.33
C SER A 17 36.10 -0.71 3.24
N HIS A 18 35.78 0.52 2.85
CA HIS A 18 34.69 1.26 3.45
C HIS A 18 33.42 0.48 3.11
N ALA A 19 32.91 -0.30 4.04
CA ALA A 19 31.52 -0.73 4.00
C ALA A 19 30.71 0.55 3.97
N SER A 20 30.21 0.94 2.81
CA SER A 20 29.31 2.08 2.67
C SER A 20 28.09 1.73 3.51
N ASP A 21 27.92 2.44 4.62
CA ASP A 21 26.74 2.28 5.47
C ASP A 21 25.52 2.65 4.61
N ARG A 22 24.71 1.64 4.23
CA ARG A 22 23.55 1.85 3.38
C ARG A 22 22.55 2.71 4.14
N PRO A 23 22.03 3.80 3.57
CA PRO A 23 21.03 4.59 4.24
C PRO A 23 19.81 3.73 4.53
N THR A 24 19.24 3.89 5.73
CA THR A 24 17.99 3.22 6.11
C THR A 24 16.83 4.19 5.97
N ILE A 25 15.87 3.83 5.13
CA ILE A 25 14.63 4.58 4.92
C ILE A 25 13.59 4.05 5.90
N VAL A 26 12.99 4.93 6.71
CA VAL A 26 11.97 4.58 7.69
C VAL A 26 10.59 4.93 7.15
N LEU A 27 9.75 3.92 6.93
CA LEU A 27 8.39 4.10 6.42
C LEU A 27 7.36 3.68 7.46
N SER A 28 6.23 4.36 7.50
CA SER A 28 5.06 3.89 8.24
C SER A 28 4.13 3.07 7.33
N SER A 29 3.40 2.14 7.94
CA SER A 29 2.45 1.28 7.25
C SER A 29 1.32 0.85 8.19
N LEU A 30 0.39 0.05 7.67
CA LEU A 30 -0.71 -0.56 8.39
C LEU A 30 -0.71 -2.08 8.19
N ASN A 31 -1.49 -2.80 9.00
CA ASN A 31 -1.83 -4.19 8.71
C ASN A 31 -2.98 -4.23 7.70
N TRP A 32 -2.68 -4.55 6.44
CA TRP A 32 -3.61 -4.55 5.32
C TRP A 32 -3.41 -5.78 4.43
N ALA A 33 -3.60 -6.94 5.04
CA ALA A 33 -3.48 -8.22 4.35
C ALA A 33 -4.56 -8.38 3.24
N PRO A 34 -4.22 -8.99 2.09
CA PRO A 34 -3.04 -9.80 1.82
C PRO A 34 -1.81 -9.03 1.30
N TYR A 35 -1.88 -7.71 1.20
CA TYR A 35 -0.80 -6.89 0.63
C TYR A 35 0.40 -6.75 1.58
N ILE A 36 0.14 -6.37 2.83
CA ILE A 36 1.16 -6.12 3.85
C ILE A 36 0.59 -6.37 5.25
N GLY A 37 1.43 -6.90 6.14
CA GLY A 37 1.05 -7.08 7.54
C GLY A 37 2.21 -7.54 8.40
N GLN A 38 2.29 -7.04 9.62
CA GLN A 38 3.39 -7.32 10.55
C GLN A 38 3.57 -8.82 10.82
N ASP A 39 2.46 -9.55 10.93
CA ASP A 39 2.43 -10.97 11.28
C ASP A 39 2.26 -11.89 10.06
N MET A 40 2.35 -11.35 8.84
CA MET A 40 2.30 -12.14 7.60
C MET A 40 3.66 -12.77 7.29
N PRO A 41 3.69 -13.91 6.57
CA PRO A 41 4.92 -14.43 5.99
C PRO A 41 5.62 -13.33 5.17
N GLU A 42 6.91 -13.09 5.43
CA GLU A 42 7.70 -12.04 4.79
C GLU A 42 7.02 -10.65 4.79
N LYS A 43 6.07 -10.43 5.71
CA LYS A 43 5.21 -9.23 5.81
C LYS A 43 4.35 -8.93 4.57
N GLY A 44 4.23 -9.86 3.62
CA GLY A 44 3.43 -9.74 2.39
C GLY A 44 4.21 -9.20 1.19
N TYR A 45 3.65 -9.40 -0.03
CA TYR A 45 4.38 -9.10 -1.26
C TYR A 45 4.73 -7.62 -1.43
N VAL A 46 3.89 -6.73 -0.95
CA VAL A 46 4.15 -5.28 -1.03
C VAL A 46 5.39 -4.89 -0.21
N TYR A 47 5.56 -5.50 0.98
CA TYR A 47 6.78 -5.28 1.76
C TYR A 47 8.01 -5.83 1.04
N GLU A 48 7.92 -7.04 0.45
CA GLU A 48 9.05 -7.64 -0.28
C GLU A 48 9.45 -6.81 -1.50
N ILE A 49 8.48 -6.33 -2.31
CA ILE A 49 8.73 -5.42 -3.43
C ILE A 49 9.48 -4.17 -2.95
N VAL A 50 8.99 -3.53 -1.88
CA VAL A 50 9.59 -2.30 -1.35
C VAL A 50 11.01 -2.55 -0.83
N LYS A 51 11.20 -3.64 -0.09
CA LYS A 51 12.50 -4.04 0.46
C LYS A 51 13.51 -4.35 -0.64
N GLU A 52 13.11 -5.13 -1.64
CA GLU A 52 13.97 -5.51 -2.75
C GLU A 52 14.34 -4.31 -3.62
N ALA A 53 13.37 -3.45 -3.93
CA ALA A 53 13.63 -2.23 -4.69
C ALA A 53 14.69 -1.35 -4.01
N PHE A 54 14.56 -1.10 -2.69
CA PHE A 54 15.58 -0.35 -1.96
C PHE A 54 16.93 -1.09 -1.91
N ALA A 55 16.92 -2.41 -1.75
CA ALA A 55 18.15 -3.20 -1.73
C ALA A 55 18.92 -3.11 -3.06
N ARG A 56 18.22 -3.13 -4.21
CA ARG A 56 18.81 -2.98 -5.56
C ARG A 56 19.40 -1.60 -5.80
N SER A 57 18.85 -0.56 -5.19
CA SER A 57 19.38 0.81 -5.26
C SER A 57 20.34 1.17 -4.12
N GLY A 58 20.75 0.19 -3.30
CA GLY A 58 21.77 0.36 -2.26
C GLY A 58 21.27 0.98 -0.94
N ALA A 59 19.98 0.88 -0.64
CA ALA A 59 19.39 1.33 0.63
C ALA A 59 18.76 0.17 1.41
N ASN A 60 18.51 0.39 2.70
CA ASN A 60 17.71 -0.46 3.57
C ASN A 60 16.35 0.20 3.84
N VAL A 61 15.36 -0.60 4.26
CA VAL A 61 14.07 -0.08 4.70
C VAL A 61 13.65 -0.68 6.03
N ASP A 62 13.20 0.18 6.95
CA ASP A 62 12.52 -0.19 8.18
C ASP A 62 11.06 0.25 8.12
N VAL A 63 10.15 -0.60 8.64
CA VAL A 63 8.71 -0.34 8.57
C VAL A 63 8.08 -0.36 9.96
N LEU A 64 7.40 0.74 10.28
CA LEU A 64 6.65 0.92 11.52
C LEU A 64 5.16 0.74 11.25
N PHE A 65 4.54 -0.24 11.89
CA PHE A 65 3.13 -0.55 11.72
C PHE A 65 2.25 0.23 12.71
N PHE A 66 1.24 0.93 12.18
CA PHE A 66 0.26 1.70 12.96
C PHE A 66 -1.15 1.51 12.40
N PRO A 67 -2.22 1.88 13.14
CA PRO A 67 -3.50 2.18 12.54
C PRO A 67 -3.34 3.28 11.47
N TRP A 68 -4.05 3.16 10.34
CA TRP A 68 -3.83 4.02 9.14
C TRP A 68 -3.76 5.52 9.44
N ALA A 69 -4.74 6.04 10.17
CA ALA A 69 -4.77 7.47 10.51
C ALA A 69 -3.50 7.93 11.25
N ARG A 70 -2.89 7.04 12.06
CA ARG A 70 -1.63 7.33 12.74
C ARG A 70 -0.43 7.21 11.79
N ALA A 71 -0.40 6.17 10.93
CA ALA A 71 0.64 6.02 9.90
C ALA A 71 0.72 7.27 9.02
N LEU A 72 -0.44 7.73 8.54
CA LEU A 72 -0.56 8.96 7.76
C LEU A 72 -0.11 10.20 8.55
N HIS A 73 -0.51 10.30 9.82
CA HIS A 73 -0.14 11.45 10.67
C HIS A 73 1.37 11.55 10.86
N VAL A 74 2.05 10.46 11.23
CA VAL A 74 3.49 10.50 11.49
C VAL A 74 4.30 10.81 10.22
N ALA A 75 3.87 10.27 9.06
CA ALA A 75 4.49 10.58 7.77
C ALA A 75 4.27 12.04 7.35
N ARG A 76 3.03 12.55 7.48
CA ARG A 76 2.67 13.94 7.16
C ARG A 76 3.50 14.97 7.94
N HIS A 77 3.91 14.63 9.15
CA HIS A 77 4.72 15.50 10.01
C HIS A 77 6.23 15.28 9.86
N GLY A 78 6.67 14.34 9.01
CA GLY A 78 8.10 14.07 8.79
C GLY A 78 8.76 13.28 9.93
N HIS A 79 7.97 12.61 10.78
CA HIS A 79 8.52 11.73 11.84
C HIS A 79 9.05 10.42 11.29
N VAL A 80 8.69 10.09 10.06
CA VAL A 80 9.22 9.03 9.22
C VAL A 80 9.38 9.58 7.80
N ASP A 81 10.13 8.89 6.95
CA ASP A 81 10.41 9.34 5.59
C ASP A 81 9.18 9.34 4.68
N GLY A 82 8.24 8.44 4.94
CA GLY A 82 7.03 8.30 4.14
C GLY A 82 6.11 7.20 4.67
N LEU A 83 5.15 6.81 3.85
CA LEU A 83 4.25 5.69 4.14
C LEU A 83 3.89 4.89 2.90
N PHE A 84 3.46 3.64 3.10
CA PHE A 84 2.97 2.75 2.06
C PHE A 84 2.09 1.63 2.64
N PRO A 85 1.28 0.93 1.82
CA PRO A 85 0.90 1.32 0.48
C PRO A 85 -0.12 2.46 0.53
N GLU A 86 -0.08 3.34 -0.46
CA GLU A 86 -1.05 4.43 -0.61
C GLU A 86 -1.66 4.35 -2.01
N TYR A 87 -2.91 4.78 -2.15
CA TYR A 87 -3.53 5.05 -3.43
C TYR A 87 -3.22 6.47 -3.88
N TYR A 88 -3.11 6.69 -5.19
CA TYR A 88 -2.88 8.03 -5.71
C TYR A 88 -4.11 8.92 -5.50
N ASP A 89 -3.85 10.10 -4.98
CA ASP A 89 -4.79 11.22 -4.96
C ASP A 89 -4.03 12.55 -5.07
N LYS A 90 -4.50 13.42 -5.98
CA LYS A 90 -3.86 14.70 -6.24
C LYS A 90 -3.81 15.61 -5.00
N ALA A 91 -4.78 15.55 -4.12
CA ALA A 91 -4.77 16.35 -2.89
C ALA A 91 -3.62 15.98 -1.96
N ARG A 92 -3.16 14.72 -1.99
CA ARG A 92 -1.99 14.24 -1.22
C ARG A 92 -0.67 14.87 -1.70
N GLU A 93 -0.59 15.31 -2.96
CA GLU A 93 0.61 15.94 -3.50
C GLU A 93 0.99 17.25 -2.80
N THR A 94 0.09 17.85 -2.04
CA THR A 94 0.41 19.02 -1.20
C THR A 94 1.43 18.70 -0.12
N GLU A 95 1.42 17.47 0.41
CA GLU A 95 2.19 17.03 1.56
C GLU A 95 3.24 15.97 1.21
N PHE A 96 3.02 15.23 0.12
CA PHE A 96 3.82 14.09 -0.28
C PHE A 96 4.27 14.17 -1.74
N VAL A 97 5.26 13.36 -2.08
CA VAL A 97 5.59 12.98 -3.45
C VAL A 97 5.36 11.48 -3.62
N PHE A 98 4.80 11.09 -4.75
CA PHE A 98 4.48 9.69 -5.06
C PHE A 98 5.62 9.01 -5.81
N SER A 99 5.86 7.75 -5.51
CA SER A 99 6.73 6.88 -6.29
C SER A 99 6.10 6.52 -7.65
N ASP A 100 6.86 5.82 -8.48
CA ASP A 100 6.27 5.03 -9.55
C ASP A 100 5.36 3.95 -8.98
N PRO A 101 4.28 3.56 -9.71
CA PRO A 101 3.30 2.61 -9.22
C PRO A 101 3.80 1.16 -9.23
N PHE A 102 3.22 0.35 -8.37
CA PHE A 102 3.32 -1.11 -8.36
C PHE A 102 1.93 -1.74 -8.17
N PRO A 103 1.76 -3.04 -8.49
CA PRO A 103 0.45 -3.66 -8.55
C PRO A 103 -0.34 -3.60 -7.24
N GLY A 104 -1.61 -3.22 -7.36
CA GLY A 104 -2.62 -3.28 -6.31
C GLY A 104 -3.80 -4.17 -6.71
N GLY A 105 -5.03 -3.73 -6.45
CA GLY A 105 -6.20 -4.57 -6.67
C GLY A 105 -7.49 -3.83 -7.02
N PRO A 106 -8.55 -4.60 -7.30
CA PRO A 106 -9.85 -4.05 -7.62
C PRO A 106 -10.54 -3.50 -6.37
N VAL A 107 -11.04 -2.28 -6.46
CA VAL A 107 -11.80 -1.61 -5.40
C VAL A 107 -13.26 -1.45 -5.79
N GLY A 108 -14.14 -1.43 -4.79
CA GLY A 108 -15.56 -1.26 -5.02
C GLY A 108 -16.37 -1.50 -3.76
N PHE A 109 -17.61 -1.91 -3.95
CA PHE A 109 -18.53 -2.11 -2.84
C PHE A 109 -18.72 -3.56 -2.48
N TYR A 110 -18.75 -3.85 -1.17
CA TYR A 110 -19.34 -5.05 -0.62
C TYR A 110 -20.74 -4.74 -0.09
N LYS A 111 -21.65 -5.69 -0.25
CA LYS A 111 -23.04 -5.66 0.24
C LYS A 111 -23.46 -6.99 0.86
N ARG A 112 -24.60 -7.03 1.51
CA ARG A 112 -25.24 -8.28 1.89
C ARG A 112 -25.93 -8.91 0.67
N ARG A 113 -25.87 -10.24 0.55
CA ARG A 113 -26.50 -11.00 -0.53
C ARG A 113 -28.02 -10.95 -0.49
N ASP A 114 -28.61 -10.84 0.70
CA ASP A 114 -30.06 -10.75 0.92
C ASP A 114 -30.65 -9.37 0.59
N ARG A 115 -29.82 -8.40 0.14
CA ARG A 115 -30.23 -7.06 -0.28
C ARG A 115 -30.14 -6.92 -1.80
N ASP A 116 -31.26 -6.60 -2.46
CA ASP A 116 -31.28 -6.30 -3.90
C ASP A 116 -30.68 -4.91 -4.19
N ILE A 117 -29.40 -4.75 -3.89
CA ILE A 117 -28.64 -3.55 -4.21
C ILE A 117 -27.77 -3.87 -5.42
N LYS A 118 -27.93 -3.08 -6.48
CA LYS A 118 -27.19 -3.26 -7.75
C LYS A 118 -26.94 -1.92 -8.42
N PHE A 119 -25.96 -1.89 -9.29
CA PHE A 119 -25.79 -0.75 -10.17
C PHE A 119 -26.92 -0.71 -11.20
N SER A 120 -27.52 0.45 -11.40
CA SER A 120 -28.50 0.67 -12.46
C SER A 120 -27.88 0.77 -13.85
N ILE A 121 -26.59 1.06 -13.89
CA ILE A 121 -25.74 1.16 -15.11
C ILE A 121 -24.34 0.67 -14.74
N ASP A 122 -23.57 0.26 -15.75
CA ASP A 122 -22.16 -0.14 -15.52
C ASP A 122 -21.36 1.07 -14.98
N PRO A 123 -20.82 0.99 -13.74
CA PRO A 123 -20.08 2.10 -13.13
C PRO A 123 -18.82 2.48 -13.91
N ARG A 124 -18.26 1.58 -14.70
CA ARG A 124 -17.09 1.85 -15.56
C ARG A 124 -17.43 2.81 -16.72
N THR A 125 -18.70 2.89 -17.11
CA THR A 125 -19.17 3.82 -18.16
C THR A 125 -19.58 5.16 -17.60
N ASN A 126 -20.21 5.18 -16.41
CA ASN A 126 -20.62 6.41 -15.72
C ASN A 126 -20.75 6.21 -14.22
N LEU A 127 -19.62 6.33 -13.51
CA LEU A 127 -19.57 6.13 -12.06
C LEU A 127 -20.46 7.14 -11.31
N THR A 128 -20.45 8.40 -11.70
CA THR A 128 -21.28 9.44 -11.05
C THR A 128 -22.77 9.09 -11.08
N LYS A 129 -23.28 8.58 -12.21
CA LYS A 129 -24.68 8.16 -12.32
C LYS A 129 -24.96 6.91 -11.47
N ALA A 130 -24.09 5.91 -11.54
CA ALA A 130 -24.21 4.69 -10.74
C ALA A 130 -24.24 5.02 -9.23
N LEU A 131 -23.41 5.96 -8.76
CA LEU A 131 -23.39 6.41 -7.38
C LEU A 131 -24.66 7.17 -6.96
N ARG A 132 -25.24 7.99 -7.86
CA ARG A 132 -26.50 8.70 -7.57
C ARG A 132 -27.65 7.77 -7.27
N ASP A 133 -27.71 6.62 -7.94
CA ASP A 133 -28.76 5.62 -7.74
C ASP A 133 -28.61 4.86 -6.41
N LEU A 134 -27.43 4.95 -5.79
CA LEU A 134 -27.12 4.37 -4.49
C LEU A 134 -27.26 5.36 -3.31
N LYS A 135 -27.69 6.60 -3.54
CA LYS A 135 -27.72 7.70 -2.55
C LYS A 135 -28.51 7.42 -1.27
N GLU A 136 -29.48 6.52 -1.33
CA GLU A 136 -30.33 6.19 -0.17
C GLU A 136 -29.59 5.29 0.84
N TYR A 137 -28.53 4.59 0.41
CA TYR A 137 -27.79 3.68 1.26
C TYR A 137 -26.72 4.40 2.09
N ARG A 138 -26.35 3.79 3.22
CA ARG A 138 -25.23 4.22 4.06
C ARG A 138 -23.99 3.43 3.68
N PHE A 139 -22.89 4.15 3.54
CA PHE A 139 -21.60 3.60 3.13
C PHE A 139 -20.61 3.63 4.30
N GLY A 140 -20.08 2.47 4.68
CA GLY A 140 -18.93 2.41 5.58
C GLY A 140 -17.63 2.69 4.82
N VAL A 141 -16.86 3.65 5.31
CA VAL A 141 -15.53 4.00 4.79
C VAL A 141 -14.50 3.96 5.91
N VAL A 142 -13.22 3.81 5.59
CA VAL A 142 -12.15 3.89 6.59
C VAL A 142 -11.62 5.32 6.63
N ARG A 143 -11.49 5.86 7.84
CA ARG A 143 -10.99 7.22 8.04
C ARG A 143 -9.61 7.41 7.41
N GLY A 144 -9.51 8.41 6.54
CA GLY A 144 -8.29 8.79 5.87
C GLY A 144 -7.89 7.90 4.69
N TYR A 145 -8.68 6.89 4.32
CA TYR A 145 -8.48 6.18 3.06
C TYR A 145 -8.85 7.06 1.88
N ILE A 146 -8.18 6.82 0.77
CA ILE A 146 -8.55 7.31 -0.55
C ILE A 146 -9.37 6.23 -1.23
N ASN A 147 -10.55 6.59 -1.72
CA ASN A 147 -11.40 5.71 -2.50
C ASN A 147 -11.29 6.07 -4.01
N THR A 148 -12.38 6.06 -4.77
CA THR A 148 -12.37 6.69 -6.10
C THR A 148 -12.72 8.16 -5.95
N LYS A 149 -12.15 9.01 -6.84
CA LYS A 149 -12.38 10.46 -6.78
C LYS A 149 -13.86 10.81 -6.80
N GLU A 150 -14.64 10.18 -7.70
CA GLU A 150 -16.08 10.42 -7.84
C GLU A 150 -16.85 10.03 -6.58
N PHE A 151 -16.43 8.97 -5.88
CA PHE A 151 -17.06 8.57 -4.62
C PHE A 151 -16.68 9.51 -3.49
N ASP A 152 -15.42 9.91 -3.40
CA ASP A 152 -14.94 10.81 -2.35
C ASP A 152 -15.56 12.21 -2.49
N ASP A 153 -15.71 12.73 -3.71
CA ASP A 153 -16.33 14.02 -4.02
C ASP A 153 -17.88 14.00 -3.90
N ALA A 154 -18.50 12.83 -3.78
CA ALA A 154 -19.97 12.70 -3.74
C ALA A 154 -20.54 13.04 -2.37
N ASP A 155 -20.70 14.32 -2.05
CA ASP A 155 -21.23 14.83 -0.77
C ASP A 155 -22.70 14.43 -0.51
N TYR A 156 -23.44 14.05 -1.55
CA TYR A 156 -24.80 13.55 -1.45
C TYR A 156 -24.91 12.12 -0.92
N LEU A 157 -23.79 11.38 -0.79
CA LEU A 157 -23.75 10.02 -0.25
C LEU A 157 -23.60 10.04 1.28
N LYS A 158 -24.28 9.13 1.96
CA LYS A 158 -24.26 8.98 3.41
C LYS A 158 -23.02 8.15 3.83
N LYS A 159 -21.83 8.76 3.84
CA LYS A 159 -20.56 8.09 4.20
C LYS A 159 -20.36 8.13 5.72
N GLU A 160 -20.10 6.97 6.32
CA GLU A 160 -19.87 6.80 7.76
C GLU A 160 -18.48 6.22 8.01
N GLU A 161 -17.62 6.98 8.66
CA GLU A 161 -16.24 6.58 8.95
C GLU A 161 -16.15 5.47 9.99
N SER A 162 -15.17 4.61 9.81
CA SER A 162 -14.69 3.64 10.80
C SER A 162 -13.16 3.64 10.87
N ILE A 163 -12.60 2.83 11.77
CA ILE A 163 -11.17 2.77 12.00
C ILE A 163 -10.44 1.71 11.14
N SER A 164 -11.16 0.80 10.48
CA SER A 164 -10.57 -0.26 9.65
C SER A 164 -11.61 -1.00 8.81
N ASP A 165 -11.13 -1.68 7.75
CA ASP A 165 -11.93 -2.59 6.92
C ASP A 165 -12.63 -3.68 7.73
N ASN A 166 -11.93 -4.25 8.72
CA ASN A 166 -12.48 -5.26 9.62
C ASN A 166 -13.71 -4.75 10.38
N VAL A 167 -13.69 -3.50 10.84
CA VAL A 167 -14.86 -2.88 11.51
C VAL A 167 -15.99 -2.67 10.50
N ASN A 168 -15.68 -2.22 9.28
CA ASN A 168 -16.69 -2.02 8.24
C ASN A 168 -17.35 -3.34 7.81
N LEU A 169 -16.59 -4.43 7.63
CA LEU A 169 -17.16 -5.76 7.34
C LEU A 169 -18.10 -6.23 8.45
N LYS A 170 -17.77 -6.01 9.73
CA LYS A 170 -18.68 -6.32 10.85
C LYS A 170 -19.93 -5.46 10.84
N ARG A 171 -19.82 -4.18 10.49
CA ARG A 171 -20.96 -3.25 10.39
C ARG A 171 -21.89 -3.67 9.25
N LEU A 172 -21.33 -4.04 8.09
CA LEU A 172 -22.05 -4.54 6.94
C LEU A 172 -22.80 -5.85 7.28
N TYR A 173 -22.10 -6.81 7.87
CA TYR A 173 -22.71 -8.09 8.29
C TYR A 173 -23.90 -7.88 9.24
N LYS A 174 -23.78 -6.92 10.16
CA LYS A 174 -24.86 -6.55 11.12
C LYS A 174 -25.89 -5.57 10.54
N ASP A 175 -25.89 -5.32 9.23
CA ASP A 175 -26.79 -4.37 8.53
C ASP A 175 -26.79 -2.94 9.14
N ARG A 176 -25.67 -2.56 9.77
CA ARG A 176 -25.52 -1.19 10.31
C ARG A 176 -25.17 -0.18 9.22
N VAL A 177 -24.55 -0.65 8.13
CA VAL A 177 -24.38 0.04 6.86
C VAL A 177 -24.78 -0.93 5.75
N GLN A 178 -25.27 -0.43 4.61
CA GLN A 178 -25.74 -1.27 3.53
C GLN A 178 -24.64 -1.59 2.50
N LEU A 179 -23.66 -0.70 2.42
CA LEU A 179 -22.50 -0.80 1.53
C LEU A 179 -21.23 -0.47 2.31
N ILE A 180 -20.10 -1.04 1.93
CA ILE A 180 -18.78 -0.59 2.35
C ILE A 180 -17.91 -0.42 1.12
N PHE A 181 -17.11 0.65 1.06
CA PHE A 181 -16.05 0.76 0.08
C PHE A 181 -14.83 0.02 0.60
N ILE A 182 -14.28 -0.90 -0.20
CA ILE A 182 -13.18 -1.76 0.21
C ILE A 182 -12.43 -2.32 -0.99
N ASP A 183 -11.14 -2.60 -0.82
CA ASP A 183 -10.38 -3.45 -1.74
C ASP A 183 -10.89 -4.89 -1.68
N LYS A 184 -11.10 -5.49 -2.86
CA LYS A 184 -11.68 -6.83 -2.98
C LYS A 184 -10.83 -7.92 -2.32
N TYR A 185 -9.50 -7.85 -2.52
CA TYR A 185 -8.59 -8.86 -1.98
C TYR A 185 -8.47 -8.75 -0.46
N VAL A 186 -8.47 -7.51 0.07
CA VAL A 186 -8.50 -7.26 1.52
C VAL A 186 -9.79 -7.83 2.15
N ALA A 187 -10.95 -7.57 1.53
CA ALA A 187 -12.21 -8.12 2.00
C ALA A 187 -12.19 -9.65 1.98
N GLN A 188 -11.76 -10.26 0.88
CA GLN A 188 -11.67 -11.71 0.73
C GLN A 188 -10.74 -12.33 1.76
N TYR A 189 -9.57 -11.72 2.00
CA TYR A 189 -8.63 -12.19 3.02
C TYR A 189 -9.23 -12.15 4.43
N ILE A 190 -9.83 -11.02 4.82
CA ILE A 190 -10.45 -10.88 6.14
C ILE A 190 -11.60 -11.90 6.31
N ILE A 191 -12.43 -12.06 5.29
CA ILE A 191 -13.52 -13.04 5.30
C ILE A 191 -12.95 -14.44 5.44
N ALA A 192 -12.02 -14.84 4.59
CA ALA A 192 -11.46 -16.20 4.61
C ALA A 192 -10.77 -16.57 5.92
N THR A 193 -10.04 -15.61 6.53
CA THR A 193 -9.18 -15.89 7.69
C THR A 193 -9.85 -15.63 9.04
N ARG A 194 -10.79 -14.67 9.11
CA ARG A 194 -11.37 -14.23 10.39
C ARG A 194 -12.86 -14.52 10.52
N TYR A 195 -13.62 -14.50 9.42
CA TYR A 195 -15.08 -14.62 9.42
C TYR A 195 -15.55 -15.49 8.26
N PRO A 196 -15.16 -16.79 8.17
CA PRO A 196 -15.47 -17.61 7.00
C PRO A 196 -16.97 -17.67 6.67
N TRP A 197 -17.82 -17.60 7.70
CA TRP A 197 -19.29 -17.58 7.52
C TRP A 197 -19.83 -16.32 6.84
N TYR A 198 -19.07 -15.19 6.81
CA TYR A 198 -19.48 -13.99 6.07
C TYR A 198 -19.54 -14.23 4.56
N SER A 199 -18.79 -15.21 4.03
CA SER A 199 -18.82 -15.57 2.61
C SER A 199 -20.20 -16.02 2.13
N LEU A 200 -21.04 -16.52 3.02
CA LEU A 200 -22.41 -16.93 2.72
C LEU A 200 -23.38 -15.73 2.66
N GLU A 201 -23.03 -14.64 3.31
CA GLU A 201 -23.95 -13.49 3.46
C GLU A 201 -23.47 -12.20 2.79
N LEU A 202 -22.18 -12.09 2.53
CA LEU A 202 -21.61 -10.90 1.91
C LEU A 202 -21.09 -11.21 0.50
N GLU A 203 -21.14 -10.21 -0.37
CA GLU A 203 -20.60 -10.32 -1.73
C GLU A 203 -20.06 -8.98 -2.23
N PHE A 204 -19.09 -9.06 -3.14
CA PHE A 204 -18.57 -7.91 -3.87
C PHE A 204 -19.52 -7.56 -5.02
N MET A 205 -19.87 -6.30 -5.15
CA MET A 205 -20.67 -5.81 -6.28
C MET A 205 -19.82 -5.78 -7.55
N SER A 206 -20.27 -6.47 -8.58
CA SER A 206 -19.60 -6.47 -9.89
C SER A 206 -20.31 -5.53 -10.86
N PRO A 207 -19.55 -4.87 -11.74
CA PRO A 207 -18.09 -4.86 -11.83
C PRO A 207 -17.42 -4.05 -10.72
N ALA A 208 -16.11 -4.22 -10.50
CA ALA A 208 -15.31 -3.32 -9.67
C ALA A 208 -15.39 -1.88 -10.20
N LEU A 209 -15.27 -0.91 -9.33
CA LEU A 209 -15.29 0.51 -9.72
C LEU A 209 -14.00 0.90 -10.44
N GLU A 210 -12.87 0.39 -9.95
CA GLU A 210 -11.52 0.68 -10.45
C GLU A 210 -10.58 -0.46 -10.06
N VAL A 211 -9.48 -0.62 -10.80
CA VAL A 211 -8.31 -1.38 -10.34
C VAL A 211 -7.25 -0.36 -9.97
N LYS A 212 -6.91 -0.29 -8.69
CA LYS A 212 -5.95 0.69 -8.19
C LYS A 212 -4.54 0.15 -8.17
N GLU A 213 -3.61 1.01 -8.50
CA GLU A 213 -2.19 0.81 -8.27
C GLU A 213 -1.81 1.30 -6.87
N LEU A 214 -0.69 0.79 -6.36
CA LEU A 214 -0.12 1.14 -5.06
C LEU A 214 1.14 1.97 -5.23
N TYR A 215 1.40 2.82 -4.24
CA TYR A 215 2.54 3.73 -4.23
C TYR A 215 3.20 3.75 -2.85
N ILE A 216 4.48 4.10 -2.82
CA ILE A 216 5.08 4.74 -1.65
C ILE A 216 4.88 6.24 -1.81
N VAL A 217 4.55 6.92 -0.72
CA VAL A 217 4.57 8.38 -0.67
C VAL A 217 5.62 8.85 0.33
N PHE A 218 6.49 9.78 -0.11
CA PHE A 218 7.53 10.37 0.73
C PHE A 218 7.07 11.74 1.22
N SER A 219 7.27 11.97 2.50
CA SER A 219 6.90 13.25 3.13
C SER A 219 7.79 14.38 2.60
N LYS A 220 7.19 15.48 2.15
CA LYS A 220 7.94 16.69 1.78
C LYS A 220 8.64 17.36 2.96
N LYS A 221 8.33 16.92 4.20
CA LYS A 221 9.00 17.36 5.43
C LYS A 221 10.16 16.44 5.85
N ALA A 222 10.30 15.27 5.22
CA ALA A 222 11.43 14.39 5.47
C ALA A 222 12.70 14.93 4.77
N GLU A 223 13.83 14.77 5.41
CA GLU A 223 15.13 15.14 4.82
C GLU A 223 15.38 14.29 3.56
N ASP A 224 15.95 14.89 2.52
CA ASP A 224 16.33 14.23 1.28
C ASP A 224 15.21 13.38 0.62
N TYR A 225 13.94 13.74 0.80
CA TYR A 225 12.81 12.96 0.30
C TYR A 225 12.88 12.70 -1.22
N GLN A 226 13.39 13.65 -2.00
CA GLN A 226 13.55 13.49 -3.46
C GLN A 226 14.59 12.42 -3.81
N LYS A 227 15.69 12.35 -3.04
CA LYS A 227 16.72 11.32 -3.20
C LYS A 227 16.18 9.94 -2.82
N LYS A 228 15.40 9.85 -1.74
CA LYS A 228 14.75 8.59 -1.31
C LYS A 228 13.73 8.11 -2.33
N LEU A 229 12.96 9.01 -2.92
CA LEU A 229 12.06 8.72 -4.05
C LEU A 229 12.83 8.17 -5.26
N ALA A 230 13.93 8.85 -5.64
CA ALA A 230 14.76 8.41 -6.78
C ALA A 230 15.35 7.02 -6.55
N LEU A 231 15.89 6.74 -5.35
CA LEU A 231 16.39 5.40 -4.99
C LEU A 231 15.30 4.33 -5.13
N PHE A 232 14.09 4.60 -4.62
CA PHE A 232 13.00 3.63 -4.74
C PHE A 232 12.62 3.39 -6.21
N ASN A 233 12.41 4.43 -7.00
CA ASN A 233 12.00 4.30 -8.40
C ASN A 233 13.07 3.60 -9.25
N GLU A 234 14.37 3.88 -9.01
CA GLU A 234 15.48 3.15 -9.64
C GLU A 234 15.42 1.66 -9.33
N GLY A 235 15.33 1.30 -8.06
CA GLY A 235 15.25 -0.09 -7.64
C GLY A 235 13.97 -0.78 -8.12
N LEU A 236 12.83 -0.09 -8.08
CA LEU A 236 11.56 -0.61 -8.61
C LEU A 236 11.66 -0.91 -10.10
N LYS A 237 12.32 -0.03 -10.87
CA LYS A 237 12.58 -0.27 -12.29
C LYS A 237 13.43 -1.53 -12.50
N ILE A 238 14.49 -1.71 -11.73
CA ILE A 238 15.38 -2.89 -11.84
C ILE A 238 14.57 -4.17 -11.61
N ILE A 239 13.77 -4.26 -10.54
CA ILE A 239 13.04 -5.48 -10.23
C ILE A 239 11.85 -5.72 -11.18
N LYS A 240 11.33 -4.69 -11.86
CA LYS A 240 10.38 -4.84 -12.96
C LYS A 240 11.05 -5.39 -14.21
N ASP A 241 12.20 -4.84 -14.57
CA ASP A 241 12.90 -5.19 -15.82
C ASP A 241 13.48 -6.62 -15.79
N ASP A 242 13.86 -7.12 -14.61
CA ASP A 242 14.46 -8.46 -14.45
C ASP A 242 13.46 -9.57 -14.04
N GLY A 243 12.17 -9.22 -13.86
CA GLY A 243 11.12 -10.19 -13.51
C GLY A 243 11.02 -10.52 -12.02
N THR A 244 11.86 -9.94 -11.16
CA THR A 244 11.83 -10.19 -9.71
C THR A 244 10.49 -9.79 -9.09
N MET A 245 9.87 -8.71 -9.59
CA MET A 245 8.58 -8.25 -9.06
C MET A 245 7.48 -9.29 -9.29
N GLU A 246 7.39 -9.88 -10.47
CA GLU A 246 6.44 -10.94 -10.83
C GLU A 246 6.69 -12.21 -10.01
N GLU A 247 7.94 -12.57 -9.76
CA GLU A 247 8.30 -13.70 -8.90
C GLU A 247 7.83 -13.49 -7.46
N LEU A 248 8.05 -12.29 -6.91
CA LEU A 248 7.59 -11.94 -5.57
C LEU A 248 6.06 -11.98 -5.46
N MET A 249 5.35 -11.45 -6.45
CA MET A 249 3.89 -11.51 -6.48
C MET A 249 3.38 -12.96 -6.57
N SER A 250 3.92 -13.75 -7.48
CA SER A 250 3.57 -15.16 -7.66
C SER A 250 3.80 -15.99 -6.39
N LYS A 251 4.89 -15.75 -5.67
CA LYS A 251 5.20 -16.37 -4.36
C LYS A 251 4.07 -16.17 -3.35
N HIS A 252 3.36 -15.05 -3.43
CA HIS A 252 2.24 -14.69 -2.55
C HIS A 252 0.85 -14.96 -3.15
N GLY A 253 0.79 -15.59 -4.34
CA GLY A 253 -0.47 -15.98 -4.98
C GLY A 253 -1.18 -14.87 -5.77
N PHE A 254 -0.41 -13.88 -6.27
CA PHE A 254 -0.86 -12.77 -7.13
C PHE A 254 -0.38 -12.91 -8.57
#